data_acbe34c678f035c8e164f010989dff6d
#
_entry.id   acbe34c678f035c8e164f010989dff6d
#
_cell.length_a   1.000
_cell.length_b   1.000
_cell.length_c   1.000
_cell.angle_alpha   90.00
_cell.angle_beta   90.00
_cell.angle_gamma   90.00
#
_symmetry.space_group_name_H-M   'P 1'
#
loop_
_entity.id
_entity.type
_entity.pdbx_description
1 polymer ?
#
loop_
_entity_poly.entity_id
_entity_poly.type
_entity_poly.pdbx_seq_one_letter_code
_entity_poly.pdbx_strand_id
1 'polypeptide(L)'
;MKRNDFWITAKQNWRALAYLLVLAALAVLLVVICVRRGQDAAQPSPTPRTSAEVRKDAAQTLLDGMTTREKICQLLIVHPEVLTDGGAVTAMTDDLAAALRDYPVGGFLLSAGNMTSGEQLAALTSALSAADVTAPLVTVDEEGGRVARLMNTVGTTKLNSMPRTTYALR
;
A
#
# COMPACT_ATOMS: atom_id res chain seq x y z
N MET A 1 59.38 39.95 -54.15
CA MET A 1 58.45 39.60 -53.07
C MET A 1 58.83 38.23 -52.56
N LYS A 2 59.24 38.09 -51.31
CA LYS A 2 59.92 36.88 -50.80
C LYS A 2 58.90 35.78 -50.46
N ARG A 3 59.17 34.59 -50.95
CA ARG A 3 58.38 33.35 -50.80
C ARG A 3 58.15 32.94 -49.32
N ASN A 4 58.90 33.53 -48.41
CA ASN A 4 58.82 33.29 -46.96
C ASN A 4 57.64 34.01 -46.28
N ASP A 5 57.24 35.20 -46.80
CA ASP A 5 56.19 36.00 -46.13
C ASP A 5 54.80 35.40 -46.32
N PHE A 6 54.58 34.67 -47.39
CA PHE A 6 53.33 33.96 -47.68
C PHE A 6 53.06 32.85 -46.65
N TRP A 7 54.08 32.07 -46.32
CA TRP A 7 53.96 30.93 -45.38
C TRP A 7 53.82 31.41 -43.92
N ILE A 8 54.40 32.53 -43.54
CA ILE A 8 54.25 33.12 -42.21
C ILE A 8 52.81 33.63 -42.03
N THR A 9 52.24 34.33 -43.01
CA THR A 9 50.88 34.85 -42.98
C THR A 9 49.84 33.73 -42.96
N ALA A 10 50.06 32.66 -43.75
CA ALA A 10 49.19 31.48 -43.76
C ALA A 10 49.21 30.74 -42.38
N LYS A 11 50.38 30.61 -41.73
CA LYS A 11 50.52 30.00 -40.41
C LYS A 11 49.85 30.82 -39.30
N GLN A 12 49.86 32.14 -39.40
CA GLN A 12 49.25 33.06 -38.46
C GLN A 12 47.73 33.04 -38.58
N ASN A 13 47.22 32.96 -39.82
CA ASN A 13 45.79 32.85 -40.07
C ASN A 13 45.22 31.49 -39.62
N TRP A 14 45.97 30.39 -39.74
CA TRP A 14 45.57 29.10 -39.25
C TRP A 14 45.42 29.05 -37.74
N ARG A 15 46.33 29.71 -37.00
CA ARG A 15 46.19 29.80 -35.51
C ARG A 15 44.97 30.62 -35.11
N ALA A 16 44.70 31.74 -35.78
CA ALA A 16 43.52 32.54 -35.54
C ALA A 16 42.23 31.78 -35.83
N LEU A 17 42.21 30.99 -36.92
CA LEU A 17 41.09 30.14 -37.25
C LEU A 17 40.86 29.01 -36.20
N ALA A 18 41.94 28.40 -35.70
CA ALA A 18 41.87 27.39 -34.63
C ALA A 18 41.33 27.98 -33.33
N TYR A 19 41.74 29.19 -32.93
CA TYR A 19 41.19 29.86 -31.75
C TYR A 19 39.70 30.19 -31.90
N LEU A 20 39.26 30.63 -33.09
CA LEU A 20 37.84 30.91 -33.37
C LEU A 20 36.98 29.64 -33.29
N LEU A 21 37.50 28.49 -33.77
CA LEU A 21 36.79 27.21 -33.68
C LEU A 21 36.69 26.71 -32.22
N VAL A 22 37.74 26.90 -31.43
CA VAL A 22 37.70 26.55 -29.99
C VAL A 22 36.72 27.44 -29.24
N LEU A 23 36.69 28.73 -29.51
CA LEU A 23 35.73 29.65 -28.89
C LEU A 23 34.29 29.32 -29.29
N ALA A 24 34.06 29.00 -30.55
CA ALA A 24 32.75 28.57 -31.02
C ALA A 24 32.28 27.25 -30.35
N ALA A 25 33.19 26.28 -30.20
CA ALA A 25 32.91 25.03 -29.50
C ALA A 25 32.57 25.25 -28.01
N LEU A 26 33.32 26.11 -27.32
CA LEU A 26 33.06 26.51 -25.95
C LEU A 26 31.71 27.23 -25.79
N ALA A 27 31.35 28.11 -26.70
CA ALA A 27 30.07 28.79 -26.70
C ALA A 27 28.91 27.81 -26.87
N VAL A 28 29.02 26.85 -27.79
CA VAL A 28 28.02 25.78 -27.98
C VAL A 28 27.91 24.92 -26.75
N LEU A 29 29.04 24.54 -26.13
CA LEU A 29 29.06 23.75 -24.88
C LEU A 29 28.36 24.48 -23.73
N LEU A 30 28.60 25.80 -23.58
CA LEU A 30 27.92 26.62 -22.58
C LEU A 30 26.42 26.70 -22.81
N VAL A 31 25.98 26.88 -24.07
CA VAL A 31 24.57 26.86 -24.40
C VAL A 31 23.92 25.51 -24.07
N VAL A 32 24.57 24.41 -24.42
CA VAL A 32 24.08 23.05 -24.09
C VAL A 32 23.97 22.85 -22.59
N ILE A 33 24.96 23.30 -21.81
CA ILE A 33 24.94 23.22 -20.33
C ILE A 33 23.80 24.08 -19.76
N CYS A 34 23.62 25.30 -20.27
CA CYS A 34 22.52 26.18 -19.83
C CYS A 34 21.13 25.60 -20.16
N VAL A 35 20.96 25.01 -21.34
CA VAL A 35 19.69 24.38 -21.75
C VAL A 35 19.42 23.16 -20.89
N ARG A 36 20.41 22.30 -20.63
CA ARG A 36 20.24 21.13 -19.76
C ARG A 36 19.90 21.54 -18.33
N ARG A 37 20.62 22.52 -17.75
CA ARG A 37 20.29 23.03 -16.40
C ARG A 37 18.90 23.67 -16.33
N GLY A 38 18.46 24.32 -17.40
CA GLY A 38 17.10 24.88 -17.49
C GLY A 38 16.03 23.80 -17.55
N GLN A 39 16.31 22.65 -18.17
CA GLN A 39 15.39 21.51 -18.21
C GLN A 39 15.32 20.78 -16.87
N ASP A 40 16.44 20.62 -16.17
CA ASP A 40 16.47 20.01 -14.84
C ASP A 40 15.77 20.89 -13.77
N ALA A 41 15.80 22.22 -13.94
CA ALA A 41 15.11 23.16 -13.06
C ALA A 41 13.60 23.25 -13.32
N ALA A 42 13.12 22.77 -14.47
CA ALA A 42 11.71 22.82 -14.86
C ALA A 42 10.92 21.55 -14.48
N GLN A 43 11.54 20.52 -13.91
CA GLN A 43 10.81 19.41 -13.30
C GLN A 43 10.22 19.87 -11.96
N PRO A 44 8.88 19.98 -11.85
CA PRO A 44 8.27 20.25 -10.56
C PRO A 44 8.67 19.13 -9.61
N SER A 45 9.28 19.48 -8.48
CA SER A 45 9.52 18.53 -7.39
C SER A 45 8.22 17.80 -7.10
N PRO A 46 8.21 16.46 -7.01
CA PRO A 46 6.98 15.73 -6.71
C PRO A 46 6.43 16.27 -5.38
N THR A 47 5.26 16.86 -5.45
CA THR A 47 4.54 17.31 -4.25
C THR A 47 4.46 16.13 -3.29
N PRO A 48 4.81 16.28 -1.99
CA PRO A 48 4.68 15.19 -1.04
C PRO A 48 3.25 14.68 -1.04
N ARG A 49 3.04 13.41 -1.40
CA ARG A 49 1.71 12.80 -1.39
C ARG A 49 1.20 12.71 0.03
N THR A 50 -0.06 13.00 0.23
CA THR A 50 -0.71 12.81 1.53
C THR A 50 -0.82 11.32 1.86
N SER A 51 -0.90 10.98 3.15
CA SER A 51 -1.11 9.59 3.58
C SER A 51 -2.39 8.99 2.98
N ALA A 52 -3.39 9.83 2.68
CA ALA A 52 -4.64 9.40 2.07
C ALA A 52 -4.45 9.02 0.59
N GLU A 53 -3.68 9.81 -0.17
CA GLU A 53 -3.37 9.50 -1.57
C GLU A 53 -2.54 8.22 -1.70
N VAL A 54 -1.53 8.04 -0.84
CA VAL A 54 -0.71 6.82 -0.82
C VAL A 54 -1.57 5.58 -0.53
N ARG A 55 -2.50 5.66 0.45
CA ARG A 55 -3.43 4.56 0.74
C ARG A 55 -4.40 4.29 -0.41
N LYS A 56 -4.90 5.32 -1.08
CA LYS A 56 -5.77 5.17 -2.24
C LYS A 56 -5.06 4.48 -3.40
N ASP A 57 -3.83 4.88 -3.69
CA ASP A 57 -3.02 4.27 -4.74
C ASP A 57 -2.71 2.79 -4.44
N ALA A 58 -2.40 2.47 -3.17
CA ALA A 58 -2.19 1.10 -2.73
C ALA A 58 -3.45 0.23 -2.87
N ALA A 59 -4.61 0.75 -2.45
CA ALA A 59 -5.90 0.07 -2.61
C ALA A 59 -6.25 -0.15 -4.09
N GLN A 60 -6.01 0.84 -4.94
CA GLN A 60 -6.25 0.70 -6.38
C GLN A 60 -5.34 -0.36 -7.00
N THR A 61 -4.07 -0.40 -6.61
CA THR A 61 -3.12 -1.42 -7.08
C THR A 61 -3.56 -2.84 -6.71
N LEU A 62 -4.07 -3.03 -5.48
CA LEU A 62 -4.63 -4.31 -5.05
C LEU A 62 -5.86 -4.68 -5.88
N LEU A 63 -6.80 -3.74 -6.05
CA LEU A 63 -8.02 -3.95 -6.84
C LEU A 63 -7.73 -4.30 -8.30
N ASP A 64 -6.73 -3.68 -8.91
CA ASP A 64 -6.35 -3.93 -10.30
C ASP A 64 -5.77 -5.33 -10.50
N GLY A 65 -5.13 -5.89 -9.46
CA GLY A 65 -4.62 -7.26 -9.44
C GLY A 65 -5.67 -8.34 -9.17
N MET A 66 -6.85 -7.97 -8.66
CA MET A 66 -7.91 -8.92 -8.29
C MET A 66 -8.78 -9.31 -9.47
N THR A 67 -9.15 -10.60 -9.53
CA THR A 67 -10.22 -11.09 -10.39
C THR A 67 -11.59 -10.59 -9.91
N THR A 68 -12.63 -10.68 -10.76
CA THR A 68 -13.99 -10.32 -10.37
C THR A 68 -14.49 -11.15 -9.19
N ARG A 69 -14.12 -12.44 -9.14
CA ARG A 69 -14.48 -13.34 -8.03
C ARG A 69 -13.88 -12.87 -6.71
N GLU A 70 -12.60 -12.56 -6.68
CA GLU A 70 -11.90 -12.05 -5.49
C GLU A 70 -12.52 -10.72 -5.02
N LYS A 71 -12.81 -9.80 -5.95
CA LYS A 71 -13.51 -8.55 -5.63
C LYS A 71 -14.85 -8.77 -4.96
N ILE A 72 -15.64 -9.76 -5.43
CA ILE A 72 -16.92 -10.12 -4.82
C ILE A 72 -16.69 -10.72 -3.43
N CYS A 73 -15.74 -11.63 -3.27
CA CYS A 73 -15.39 -12.22 -1.97
C CYS A 73 -15.00 -11.16 -0.95
N GLN A 74 -14.24 -10.13 -1.35
CA GLN A 74 -13.85 -9.02 -0.47
C GLN A 74 -15.03 -8.19 0.08
N LEU A 75 -16.22 -8.29 -0.51
CA LEU A 75 -17.43 -7.63 -0.01
C LEU A 75 -18.18 -8.46 1.05
N LEU A 76 -17.75 -9.69 1.30
CA LEU A 76 -18.44 -10.61 2.19
C LEU A 76 -17.77 -10.66 3.56
N ILE A 77 -18.57 -10.58 4.61
CA ILE A 77 -18.20 -10.94 5.98
C ILE A 77 -19.01 -12.19 6.32
N VAL A 78 -18.35 -13.29 6.63
CA VAL A 78 -18.98 -14.60 6.84
C VAL A 78 -18.56 -15.20 8.19
N HIS A 79 -19.36 -16.12 8.70
CA HIS A 79 -18.88 -16.99 9.79
C HIS A 79 -17.83 -17.97 9.23
N PRO A 80 -16.72 -18.23 9.94
CA PRO A 80 -15.67 -19.12 9.42
C PRO A 80 -16.17 -20.55 9.14
N GLU A 81 -17.21 -21.01 9.82
CA GLU A 81 -17.88 -22.30 9.62
C GLU A 81 -18.50 -22.46 8.21
N VAL A 82 -18.79 -21.37 7.51
CA VAL A 82 -19.31 -21.41 6.13
C VAL A 82 -18.25 -21.90 5.14
N LEU A 83 -16.98 -21.73 5.49
CA LEU A 83 -15.85 -22.14 4.66
C LEU A 83 -15.31 -23.55 5.02
N THR A 84 -15.91 -24.21 6.01
CA THR A 84 -15.52 -25.54 6.46
C THR A 84 -16.76 -26.45 6.52
N ASP A 85 -16.59 -27.73 6.77
CA ASP A 85 -17.70 -28.70 6.81
C ASP A 85 -18.60 -28.59 8.06
N GLY A 86 -18.60 -27.46 8.75
CA GLY A 86 -19.62 -27.14 9.75
C GLY A 86 -19.29 -27.59 11.16
N GLY A 87 -18.25 -27.17 11.75
CA GLY A 87 -17.94 -27.26 13.18
C GLY A 87 -17.46 -25.90 13.69
N ALA A 88 -17.51 -25.67 15.00
CA ALA A 88 -17.00 -24.45 15.58
C ALA A 88 -15.49 -24.28 15.25
N VAL A 89 -15.14 -23.22 14.54
CA VAL A 89 -13.76 -22.92 14.16
C VAL A 89 -13.09 -22.16 15.30
N THR A 90 -12.18 -22.84 16.01
CA THR A 90 -11.41 -22.26 17.12
C THR A 90 -9.92 -22.09 16.80
N ALA A 91 -9.47 -22.57 15.66
CA ALA A 91 -8.09 -22.43 15.18
C ALA A 91 -8.06 -22.39 13.64
N MET A 92 -6.99 -21.88 13.07
CA MET A 92 -6.71 -22.03 11.65
C MET A 92 -6.39 -23.50 11.37
N THR A 93 -7.17 -24.10 10.46
CA THR A 93 -6.93 -25.44 9.95
C THR A 93 -6.44 -25.38 8.51
N ASP A 94 -5.86 -26.48 8.01
CA ASP A 94 -5.43 -26.57 6.60
C ASP A 94 -6.63 -26.43 5.64
N ASP A 95 -7.80 -26.98 6.02
CA ASP A 95 -9.04 -26.88 5.23
C ASP A 95 -9.53 -25.43 5.16
N LEU A 96 -9.56 -24.71 6.30
CA LEU A 96 -9.90 -23.29 6.31
C LEU A 96 -8.90 -22.45 5.50
N ALA A 97 -7.61 -22.75 5.63
CA ALA A 97 -6.57 -22.06 4.85
C ALA A 97 -6.69 -22.36 3.35
N ALA A 98 -7.08 -23.57 2.96
CA ALA A 98 -7.36 -23.92 1.56
C ALA A 98 -8.61 -23.18 1.05
N ALA A 99 -9.69 -23.20 1.83
CA ALA A 99 -10.93 -22.51 1.47
C ALA A 99 -10.74 -20.99 1.32
N LEU A 100 -9.89 -20.37 2.15
CA LEU A 100 -9.55 -18.94 2.03
C LEU A 100 -8.78 -18.59 0.76
N ARG A 101 -7.96 -19.49 0.24
CA ARG A 101 -7.30 -19.29 -1.06
C ARG A 101 -8.29 -19.29 -2.21
N ASP A 102 -9.33 -20.13 -2.12
CA ASP A 102 -10.38 -20.23 -3.14
C ASP A 102 -11.44 -19.13 -3.01
N TYR A 103 -11.69 -18.69 -1.79
CA TYR A 103 -12.69 -17.69 -1.41
C TYR A 103 -12.08 -16.66 -0.45
N PRO A 104 -11.30 -15.71 -0.94
CA PRO A 104 -10.64 -14.68 -0.11
C PRO A 104 -11.67 -13.66 0.38
N VAL A 105 -12.42 -14.01 1.43
CA VAL A 105 -13.48 -13.17 2.01
C VAL A 105 -12.92 -11.91 2.67
N GLY A 106 -13.68 -10.82 2.62
CA GLY A 106 -13.28 -9.53 3.21
C GLY A 106 -13.31 -9.51 4.74
N GLY A 107 -13.96 -10.49 5.38
CA GLY A 107 -13.95 -10.57 6.84
C GLY A 107 -14.66 -11.78 7.42
N PHE A 108 -14.48 -11.91 8.73
CA PHE A 108 -15.11 -12.94 9.57
C PHE A 108 -15.94 -12.31 10.68
N LEU A 109 -17.13 -12.86 10.90
CA LEU A 109 -17.95 -12.61 12.08
C LEU A 109 -17.78 -13.79 13.03
N LEU A 110 -17.11 -13.57 14.17
CA LEU A 110 -16.91 -14.60 15.18
C LEU A 110 -18.11 -14.66 16.14
N SER A 111 -18.49 -15.87 16.48
CA SER A 111 -19.53 -16.18 17.46
C SER A 111 -18.90 -16.69 18.77
N ALA A 112 -19.73 -16.90 19.81
CA ALA A 112 -19.27 -17.49 21.06
C ALA A 112 -18.62 -18.87 20.87
N GLY A 113 -19.05 -19.63 19.86
CA GLY A 113 -18.47 -20.95 19.54
C GLY A 113 -17.02 -20.89 19.05
N ASN A 114 -16.57 -19.75 18.54
CA ASN A 114 -15.20 -19.55 18.07
C ASN A 114 -14.22 -19.15 19.19
N MET A 115 -14.71 -18.95 20.41
CA MET A 115 -13.96 -18.39 21.52
C MET A 115 -13.98 -19.34 22.71
N THR A 116 -12.81 -19.78 23.16
CA THR A 116 -12.66 -20.65 24.34
C THR A 116 -11.82 -19.97 25.44
N SER A 117 -10.92 -19.08 25.05
CA SER A 117 -10.10 -18.27 25.95
C SER A 117 -9.57 -17.03 25.20
N GLY A 118 -9.08 -16.03 25.94
CA GLY A 118 -8.44 -14.86 25.32
C GLY A 118 -7.18 -15.22 24.53
N GLU A 119 -6.40 -16.16 25.01
CA GLU A 119 -5.18 -16.63 24.34
C GLU A 119 -5.51 -17.36 23.01
N GLN A 120 -6.48 -18.26 23.06
CA GLN A 120 -6.95 -18.97 21.85
C GLN A 120 -7.50 -17.98 20.83
N LEU A 121 -8.32 -17.03 21.27
CA LEU A 121 -8.89 -16.02 20.38
C LEU A 121 -7.80 -15.13 19.72
N ALA A 122 -6.80 -14.72 20.48
CA ALA A 122 -5.66 -13.98 19.96
C ALA A 122 -4.88 -14.78 18.91
N ALA A 123 -4.66 -16.08 19.14
CA ALA A 123 -4.01 -16.97 18.18
C ALA A 123 -4.85 -17.13 16.90
N LEU A 124 -6.16 -17.36 17.01
CA LEU A 124 -7.07 -17.48 15.87
C LEU A 124 -7.09 -16.18 15.05
N THR A 125 -7.30 -15.03 15.69
CA THR A 125 -7.36 -13.72 14.99
C THR A 125 -6.04 -13.38 14.31
N SER A 126 -4.90 -13.69 14.94
CA SER A 126 -3.58 -13.51 14.34
C SER A 126 -3.40 -14.40 13.10
N ALA A 127 -3.81 -15.66 13.17
CA ALA A 127 -3.71 -16.59 12.05
C ALA A 127 -4.63 -16.19 10.89
N LEU A 128 -5.87 -15.76 11.17
CA LEU A 128 -6.80 -15.24 10.15
C LEU A 128 -6.23 -13.99 9.47
N SER A 129 -5.65 -13.06 10.23
CA SER A 129 -5.07 -11.83 9.68
C SER A 129 -3.83 -12.08 8.80
N ALA A 130 -3.14 -13.20 9.01
CA ALA A 130 -1.95 -13.58 8.23
C ALA A 130 -2.27 -14.44 7.00
N ALA A 131 -3.53 -14.86 6.83
CA ALA A 131 -3.89 -15.87 5.84
C ALA A 131 -3.96 -15.40 4.40
N ASP A 132 -4.09 -14.09 4.16
CA ASP A 132 -4.21 -13.52 2.82
C ASP A 132 -3.45 -12.20 2.70
N VAL A 133 -3.18 -11.79 1.44
CA VAL A 133 -2.57 -10.50 1.07
C VAL A 133 -3.43 -9.32 1.56
N THR A 134 -4.75 -9.47 1.49
CA THR A 134 -5.72 -8.56 2.10
C THR A 134 -6.16 -9.17 3.43
N ALA A 135 -5.56 -8.74 4.52
CA ALA A 135 -5.93 -9.22 5.85
C ALA A 135 -7.44 -9.04 6.08
N PRO A 136 -8.20 -10.13 6.30
CA PRO A 136 -9.65 -10.06 6.49
C PRO A 136 -9.98 -9.29 7.78
N LEU A 137 -11.08 -8.56 7.77
CA LEU A 137 -11.64 -7.95 8.99
C LEU A 137 -12.11 -9.06 9.93
N VAL A 138 -11.79 -8.95 11.21
CA VAL A 138 -12.35 -9.83 12.23
C VAL A 138 -13.31 -9.04 13.09
N THR A 139 -14.56 -9.47 13.12
CA THR A 139 -15.67 -8.79 13.79
C THR A 139 -16.36 -9.71 14.80
N VAL A 140 -17.04 -9.11 15.75
CA VAL A 140 -17.83 -9.81 16.78
C VAL A 140 -19.02 -8.95 17.21
N ASP A 141 -20.13 -9.57 17.53
CA ASP A 141 -21.27 -8.89 18.14
C ASP A 141 -20.99 -8.65 19.63
N GLU A 142 -20.75 -7.39 20.00
CA GLU A 142 -20.54 -6.97 21.38
C GLU A 142 -21.38 -5.74 21.68
N GLU A 143 -22.69 -5.94 21.93
CA GLU A 143 -23.64 -4.85 22.18
C GLU A 143 -23.70 -4.45 23.67
N GLY A 144 -23.05 -5.24 24.52
CA GLY A 144 -23.25 -5.16 25.98
C GLY A 144 -24.58 -5.77 26.44
N GLY A 145 -24.78 -5.91 27.71
CA GLY A 145 -25.99 -6.52 28.26
C GLY A 145 -26.15 -7.99 27.89
N ARG A 146 -27.13 -8.32 27.04
CA ARG A 146 -27.44 -9.73 26.65
C ARG A 146 -26.52 -10.26 25.54
N VAL A 147 -26.12 -9.38 24.63
CA VAL A 147 -25.19 -9.71 23.54
C VAL A 147 -23.81 -9.19 23.91
N ALA A 148 -23.03 -10.03 24.53
CA ALA A 148 -21.71 -9.72 25.07
C ALA A 148 -20.83 -10.97 24.93
N ARG A 149 -20.33 -11.21 23.72
CA ARG A 149 -19.60 -12.44 23.34
C ARG A 149 -18.24 -12.50 24.03
N LEU A 150 -17.47 -11.41 23.90
CA LEU A 150 -16.13 -11.31 24.50
C LEU A 150 -16.20 -11.33 26.03
N MET A 151 -17.10 -10.56 26.61
CA MET A 151 -17.26 -10.53 28.06
C MET A 151 -17.64 -11.90 28.62
N ASN A 152 -18.60 -12.58 28.00
CA ASN A 152 -19.13 -13.85 28.52
C ASN A 152 -18.19 -15.03 28.28
N THR A 153 -17.33 -14.97 27.27
CA THR A 153 -16.49 -16.10 26.88
C THR A 153 -15.03 -15.91 27.29
N VAL A 154 -14.47 -14.70 27.15
CA VAL A 154 -13.05 -14.44 27.42
C VAL A 154 -12.83 -13.48 28.60
N GLY A 155 -13.90 -13.00 29.23
CA GLY A 155 -13.82 -12.22 30.46
C GLY A 155 -13.35 -10.77 30.27
N THR A 156 -13.66 -10.12 29.16
CA THR A 156 -13.36 -8.71 28.96
C THR A 156 -14.20 -7.80 29.87
N THR A 157 -13.88 -6.51 29.92
CA THR A 157 -14.63 -5.53 30.72
C THR A 157 -16.11 -5.51 30.36
N LYS A 158 -16.96 -5.58 31.35
CA LYS A 158 -18.41 -5.56 31.19
C LYS A 158 -18.89 -4.21 30.70
N LEU A 159 -19.44 -4.19 29.48
CA LEU A 159 -20.13 -3.02 28.95
C LEU A 159 -21.63 -3.06 29.27
N ASN A 160 -22.21 -1.92 29.58
CA ASN A 160 -23.66 -1.80 29.66
C ASN A 160 -24.28 -1.93 28.25
N SER A 161 -25.56 -2.33 28.19
CA SER A 161 -26.28 -2.31 26.93
C SER A 161 -26.31 -0.88 26.33
N MET A 162 -26.34 -0.75 25.01
CA MET A 162 -26.34 0.53 24.30
C MET A 162 -27.30 1.59 24.86
N PRO A 163 -28.57 1.29 25.18
CA PRO A 163 -29.47 2.27 25.82
C PRO A 163 -28.94 2.79 27.15
N ARG A 164 -28.38 1.93 28.02
CA ARG A 164 -27.83 2.34 29.32
C ARG A 164 -26.60 3.22 29.17
N THR A 165 -25.72 2.91 28.26
CA THR A 165 -24.51 3.70 27.98
C THR A 165 -24.89 5.10 27.50
N THR A 166 -25.88 5.20 26.60
CA THR A 166 -26.37 6.49 26.08
C THR A 166 -26.95 7.39 27.19
N TYR A 167 -27.65 6.81 28.18
CA TYR A 167 -28.19 7.59 29.32
C TYR A 167 -27.09 8.00 30.31
N ALA A 168 -26.03 7.25 30.47
CA ALA A 168 -24.94 7.57 31.39
C ALA A 168 -24.00 8.67 30.86
N LEU A 169 -24.02 8.98 29.56
CA LEU A 169 -23.21 10.02 28.95
C LEU A 169 -23.93 11.37 28.80
N ARG A 170 -25.17 11.49 29.27
CA ARG A 170 -25.94 12.74 29.33
C ARG A 170 -25.93 13.29 30.76
#